data_dadd768f2480cd2f4507bd5da1ca5765
#
_entry.id   dadd768f2480cd2f4507bd5da1ca5765
#
_cell.length_a   1.000
_cell.length_b   1.000
_cell.length_c   1.000
_cell.angle_alpha   90.00
_cell.angle_beta   90.00
_cell.angle_gamma   90.00
#
_symmetry.space_group_name_H-M   'P 1'
#
loop_
_entity.id
_entity.type
_entity.pdbx_description
1 polymer ?
#
loop_
_entity_poly.entity_id
_entity_poly.type
_entity_poly.pdbx_seq_one_letter_code
_entity_poly.pdbx_strand_id
1 'polypeptide(L)'
;HMRESTKDCMDILKQYAKTKIIFHCFSGSKETMMECLKMNSMISFAGPITFKNARQAPECIKACPIDRIITETDSPYLTPVPYRGKENEPMYVEYVAKKICEIKQLDESNACKQIEENFNSIFR
;
A
#
# COMPACT_ATOMS: atom_id res chain seq x y z
N HIS A 1 -3.67 -10.62 3.62
CA HIS A 1 -3.48 -10.93 2.20
C HIS A 1 -4.78 -11.42 1.56
N MET A 2 -5.18 -10.82 0.42
CA MET A 2 -6.51 -11.06 -0.19
C MET A 2 -6.45 -11.61 -1.63
N ARG A 3 -5.43 -12.35 -1.99
CA ARG A 3 -5.36 -12.90 -3.35
C ARG A 3 -6.51 -13.88 -3.60
N GLU A 4 -7.35 -13.60 -4.61
CA GLU A 4 -8.49 -14.43 -5.07
C GLU A 4 -9.54 -14.76 -3.97
N SER A 5 -9.50 -14.09 -2.83
CA SER A 5 -10.40 -14.32 -1.69
C SER A 5 -11.01 -13.03 -1.14
N THR A 6 -11.11 -12.00 -1.97
CA THR A 6 -11.50 -10.64 -1.52
C THR A 6 -12.83 -10.65 -0.77
N LYS A 7 -13.87 -11.29 -1.34
CA LYS A 7 -15.19 -11.29 -0.72
C LYS A 7 -15.18 -11.97 0.65
N ASP A 8 -14.65 -13.19 0.73
CA ASP A 8 -14.64 -13.96 1.97
C ASP A 8 -13.79 -13.28 3.05
N CYS A 9 -12.63 -12.75 2.66
CA CYS A 9 -11.76 -11.99 3.55
C CYS A 9 -12.46 -10.74 4.12
N MET A 10 -13.12 -9.97 3.26
CA MET A 10 -13.86 -8.78 3.69
C MET A 10 -15.03 -9.11 4.62
N ASP A 11 -15.78 -10.17 4.33
CA ASP A 11 -16.91 -10.60 5.14
C ASP A 11 -16.45 -11.04 6.54
N ILE A 12 -15.38 -11.83 6.61
CA ILE A 12 -14.77 -12.28 7.88
C ILE A 12 -14.23 -11.09 8.69
N LEU A 13 -13.48 -10.18 8.04
CA LEU A 13 -12.92 -9.02 8.72
C LEU A 13 -14.01 -8.08 9.25
N LYS A 14 -15.06 -7.82 8.49
CA LYS A 14 -16.20 -7.01 8.95
C LYS A 14 -16.88 -7.60 10.18
N GLN A 15 -16.92 -8.92 10.28
CA GLN A 15 -17.61 -9.62 11.37
C GLN A 15 -16.75 -9.80 12.62
N TYR A 16 -15.45 -10.07 12.45
CA TYR A 16 -14.60 -10.54 13.55
C TYR A 16 -13.42 -9.68 13.90
N ALA A 17 -13.00 -8.73 13.05
CA ALA A 17 -11.81 -7.95 13.33
C ALA A 17 -12.02 -7.01 14.52
N LYS A 18 -11.16 -7.15 15.54
CA LYS A 18 -11.13 -6.32 16.76
C LYS A 18 -9.83 -5.54 16.93
N THR A 19 -8.93 -5.62 15.95
CA THR A 19 -7.61 -5.02 15.96
C THR A 19 -7.44 -4.09 14.76
N LYS A 20 -6.34 -3.35 14.74
CA LYS A 20 -5.94 -2.60 13.54
C LYS A 20 -5.66 -3.55 12.38
N ILE A 21 -6.06 -3.17 11.19
CA ILE A 21 -5.93 -3.98 9.97
C ILE A 21 -4.95 -3.32 9.02
N ILE A 22 -4.08 -4.11 8.42
CA ILE A 22 -3.25 -3.72 7.29
C ILE A 22 -3.60 -4.61 6.10
N PHE A 23 -4.02 -3.99 5.00
CA PHE A 23 -4.11 -4.68 3.72
C PHE A 23 -2.77 -4.56 3.01
N HIS A 24 -1.92 -5.58 3.19
CA HIS A 24 -0.56 -5.56 2.68
C HIS A 24 -0.51 -5.88 1.20
N CYS A 25 0.48 -5.31 0.51
CA CYS A 25 0.72 -5.49 -0.92
C CYS A 25 -0.57 -5.34 -1.74
N PHE A 26 -1.30 -4.23 -1.47
CA PHE A 26 -2.65 -4.05 -2.01
C PHE A 26 -2.63 -3.99 -3.54
N SER A 27 -3.42 -4.85 -4.16
CA SER A 27 -3.54 -4.99 -5.62
C SER A 27 -5.00 -5.00 -6.12
N GLY A 28 -5.94 -4.67 -5.23
CA GLY A 28 -7.36 -4.63 -5.56
C GLY A 28 -7.81 -3.40 -6.32
N SER A 29 -9.11 -3.34 -6.60
CA SER A 29 -9.74 -2.17 -7.23
C SER A 29 -9.88 -1.01 -6.25
N LYS A 30 -10.13 0.19 -6.78
CA LYS A 30 -10.45 1.39 -5.99
C LYS A 30 -11.67 1.16 -5.09
N GLU A 31 -12.71 0.51 -5.62
CA GLU A 31 -13.93 0.19 -4.88
C GLU A 31 -13.62 -0.72 -3.68
N THR A 32 -12.84 -1.77 -3.90
CA THR A 32 -12.39 -2.66 -2.81
C THR A 32 -11.58 -1.90 -1.78
N MET A 33 -10.67 -1.03 -2.19
CA MET A 33 -9.87 -0.20 -1.28
C MET A 33 -10.76 0.71 -0.42
N MET A 34 -11.77 1.34 -1.02
CA MET A 34 -12.70 2.20 -0.26
C MET A 34 -13.47 1.41 0.81
N GLU A 35 -13.86 0.16 0.53
CA GLU A 35 -14.45 -0.72 1.53
C GLU A 35 -13.45 -1.10 2.64
N CYS A 36 -12.19 -1.36 2.29
CA CYS A 36 -11.14 -1.60 3.27
C CYS A 36 -10.96 -0.41 4.23
N LEU A 37 -10.94 0.82 3.69
CA LEU A 37 -10.78 2.04 4.49
C LEU A 37 -11.92 2.26 5.50
N LYS A 38 -13.13 1.78 5.23
CA LYS A 38 -14.26 1.85 6.18
C LYS A 38 -14.01 1.05 7.45
N MET A 39 -13.10 0.08 7.43
CA MET A 39 -12.73 -0.73 8.59
C MET A 39 -11.58 -0.13 9.43
N ASN A 40 -11.31 1.17 9.29
CA ASN A 40 -10.21 1.84 9.97
C ASN A 40 -8.85 1.16 9.74
N SER A 41 -8.60 0.76 8.49
CA SER A 41 -7.39 0.04 8.08
C SER A 41 -6.35 0.94 7.46
N MET A 42 -5.14 0.43 7.33
CA MET A 42 -4.08 0.97 6.49
C MET A 42 -3.96 0.16 5.18
N ILE A 43 -3.60 0.84 4.12
CA ILE A 43 -3.33 0.24 2.82
C ILE A 43 -1.83 0.31 2.58
N SER A 44 -1.21 -0.85 2.39
CA SER A 44 0.23 -0.95 2.12
C SER A 44 0.47 -1.20 0.64
N PHE A 45 1.36 -0.40 0.07
CA PHE A 45 1.78 -0.52 -1.33
C PHE A 45 3.23 -0.98 -1.42
N ALA A 46 3.51 -1.81 -2.45
CA ALA A 46 4.80 -2.42 -2.73
C ALA A 46 5.30 -2.10 -4.15
N GLY A 47 6.44 -2.66 -4.52
CA GLY A 47 7.11 -2.42 -5.80
C GLY A 47 6.25 -2.40 -7.07
N PRO A 48 5.22 -3.24 -7.21
CA PRO A 48 4.38 -3.26 -8.43
C PRO A 48 3.74 -1.93 -8.82
N ILE A 49 3.54 -1.00 -7.88
CA ILE A 49 3.01 0.33 -8.21
C ILE A 49 3.95 1.15 -9.12
N THR A 50 5.22 0.78 -9.17
CA THR A 50 6.23 1.43 -10.02
C THR A 50 6.25 0.89 -11.45
N PHE A 51 5.55 -0.22 -11.71
CA PHE A 51 5.59 -0.88 -13.00
C PHE A 51 4.81 -0.10 -14.07
N LYS A 52 5.33 -0.08 -15.31
CA LYS A 52 4.68 0.63 -16.43
C LYS A 52 3.27 0.13 -16.74
N ASN A 53 2.99 -1.14 -16.46
CA ASN A 53 1.68 -1.76 -16.68
C ASN A 53 0.75 -1.68 -15.47
N ALA A 54 1.13 -1.01 -14.40
CA ALA A 54 0.26 -0.77 -13.26
C ALA A 54 -0.91 0.16 -13.67
N ARG A 55 -2.13 -0.33 -13.62
CA ARG A 55 -3.33 0.43 -14.00
C ARG A 55 -4.19 0.81 -12.79
N GLN A 56 -4.52 -0.15 -11.95
CA GLN A 56 -5.38 0.07 -10.78
C GLN A 56 -4.67 0.80 -9.64
N ALA A 57 -3.40 0.47 -9.40
CA ALA A 57 -2.66 1.04 -8.28
C ALA A 57 -2.56 2.57 -8.31
N PRO A 58 -2.29 3.25 -9.45
CA PRO A 58 -2.29 4.71 -9.49
C PRO A 58 -3.64 5.33 -9.10
N GLU A 59 -4.75 4.74 -9.51
CA GLU A 59 -6.09 5.22 -9.15
C GLU A 59 -6.38 5.03 -7.66
N CYS A 60 -5.98 3.88 -7.10
CA CYS A 60 -6.06 3.61 -5.68
C CYS A 60 -5.24 4.62 -4.87
N ILE A 61 -3.98 4.83 -5.26
CA ILE A 61 -3.08 5.78 -4.56
C ILE A 61 -3.65 7.20 -4.60
N LYS A 62 -4.14 7.66 -5.75
CA LYS A 62 -4.79 8.99 -5.84
C LYS A 62 -5.96 9.13 -4.87
N ALA A 63 -6.80 8.11 -4.77
CA ALA A 63 -8.01 8.13 -3.96
C ALA A 63 -7.75 7.87 -2.46
N CYS A 64 -6.69 7.15 -2.11
CA CYS A 64 -6.37 6.82 -0.73
C CYS A 64 -5.85 8.05 0.02
N PRO A 65 -6.41 8.41 1.18
CA PRO A 65 -5.83 9.46 2.02
C PRO A 65 -4.40 9.14 2.42
N ILE A 66 -3.52 10.15 2.43
CA ILE A 66 -2.09 9.94 2.74
C ILE A 66 -1.88 9.40 4.17
N ASP A 67 -2.74 9.75 5.11
CA ASP A 67 -2.73 9.27 6.50
C ASP A 67 -3.20 7.81 6.65
N ARG A 68 -3.51 7.15 5.54
CA ARG A 68 -3.92 5.74 5.48
C ARG A 68 -3.00 4.88 4.63
N ILE A 69 -1.91 5.45 4.13
CA ILE A 69 -0.92 4.76 3.30
C ILE A 69 0.29 4.37 4.13
N ILE A 70 0.73 3.14 3.97
CA ILE A 70 2.06 2.67 4.37
C ILE A 70 2.76 2.02 3.18
N THR A 71 4.05 1.79 3.30
CA THR A 71 4.88 1.21 2.24
C THR A 71 5.58 -0.04 2.72
N GLU A 72 5.84 -0.95 1.80
CA GLU A 72 6.54 -2.20 2.03
C GLU A 72 7.38 -2.60 0.82
N THR A 73 8.20 -3.62 0.95
CA THR A 73 9.00 -4.18 -0.14
C THR A 73 8.54 -5.54 -0.61
N ASP A 74 8.07 -6.39 0.28
CA ASP A 74 7.83 -7.82 0.07
C ASP A 74 9.11 -8.57 -0.38
N SER A 75 10.29 -8.05 0.06
CA SER A 75 11.60 -8.63 -0.27
C SER A 75 11.66 -10.13 0.07
N PRO A 76 12.31 -10.95 -0.75
CA PRO A 76 13.15 -10.62 -1.92
C PRO A 76 12.39 -10.47 -3.25
N TYR A 77 11.06 -10.44 -3.23
CA TYR A 77 10.17 -10.38 -4.38
C TYR A 77 9.75 -8.94 -4.71
N LEU A 78 9.06 -8.77 -5.85
CA LEU A 78 8.36 -7.53 -6.24
C LEU A 78 9.25 -6.30 -6.33
N THR A 79 10.47 -6.47 -6.80
CA THR A 79 11.47 -5.40 -6.92
C THR A 79 10.95 -4.22 -7.74
N PRO A 80 11.00 -2.98 -7.20
CA PRO A 80 10.52 -1.80 -7.91
C PRO A 80 11.42 -1.41 -9.08
N VAL A 81 10.86 -0.65 -10.02
CA VAL A 81 11.65 0.06 -11.03
C VAL A 81 12.55 1.08 -10.30
N PRO A 82 13.85 1.26 -10.68
CA PRO A 82 14.51 0.74 -11.89
C PRO A 82 15.13 -0.66 -11.75
N TYR A 83 15.01 -1.31 -10.60
CA TYR A 83 15.67 -2.58 -10.30
C TYR A 83 14.83 -3.82 -10.61
N ARG A 84 13.68 -3.67 -11.25
CA ARG A 84 12.81 -4.78 -11.63
C ARG A 84 13.59 -5.88 -12.35
N GLY A 85 13.38 -7.14 -11.93
CA GLY A 85 14.11 -8.30 -12.44
C GLY A 85 15.36 -8.69 -11.65
N LYS A 86 15.74 -7.88 -10.66
CA LYS A 86 16.77 -8.22 -9.66
C LYS A 86 16.12 -8.64 -8.36
N GLU A 87 16.89 -9.20 -7.45
CA GLU A 87 16.44 -9.48 -6.08
C GLU A 87 16.09 -8.18 -5.36
N ASN A 88 14.96 -8.18 -4.65
CA ASN A 88 14.50 -7.00 -3.92
C ASN A 88 15.18 -6.91 -2.55
N GLU A 89 15.39 -5.69 -2.09
CA GLU A 89 16.01 -5.38 -0.81
C GLU A 89 15.16 -4.38 -0.01
N PRO A 90 15.22 -4.40 1.33
CA PRO A 90 14.43 -3.47 2.15
C PRO A 90 14.66 -2.00 1.82
N MET A 91 15.88 -1.62 1.45
CA MET A 91 16.21 -0.24 1.08
C MET A 91 15.44 0.27 -0.13
N TYR A 92 14.96 -0.61 -1.01
CA TYR A 92 14.20 -0.22 -2.20
C TYR A 92 12.78 0.27 -1.89
N VAL A 93 12.34 0.25 -0.63
CA VAL A 93 11.09 0.90 -0.20
C VAL A 93 11.05 2.38 -0.58
N GLU A 94 12.20 3.04 -0.69
CA GLU A 94 12.29 4.45 -1.10
C GLU A 94 11.67 4.69 -2.48
N TYR A 95 11.80 3.75 -3.43
CA TYR A 95 11.23 3.87 -4.78
C TYR A 95 9.70 3.75 -4.74
N VAL A 96 9.18 2.96 -3.82
CA VAL A 96 7.73 2.87 -3.57
C VAL A 96 7.21 4.19 -3.02
N ALA A 97 7.86 4.74 -2.01
CA ALA A 97 7.48 6.02 -1.42
C ALA A 97 7.56 7.17 -2.43
N LYS A 98 8.65 7.28 -3.20
CA LYS A 98 8.81 8.27 -4.28
C LYS A 98 7.67 8.17 -5.31
N LYS A 99 7.30 6.94 -5.71
CA LYS A 99 6.21 6.74 -6.66
C LYS A 99 4.86 7.20 -6.11
N ILE A 100 4.58 6.99 -4.84
CA ILE A 100 3.37 7.50 -4.18
C ILE A 100 3.36 9.03 -4.20
N CYS A 101 4.47 9.67 -3.86
CA CYS A 101 4.60 11.13 -3.88
C CYS A 101 4.36 11.69 -5.28
N GLU A 102 4.94 11.08 -6.31
CA GLU A 102 4.74 11.44 -7.72
C GLU A 102 3.26 11.37 -8.11
N ILE A 103 2.59 10.24 -7.82
CA ILE A 103 1.18 10.01 -8.17
C ILE A 103 0.26 11.01 -7.45
N LYS A 104 0.52 11.27 -6.18
CA LYS A 104 -0.28 12.19 -5.36
C LYS A 104 0.10 13.66 -5.53
N GLN A 105 1.20 13.95 -6.24
CA GLN A 105 1.74 15.31 -6.40
C GLN A 105 2.00 15.99 -5.04
N LEU A 106 2.59 15.24 -4.12
CA LEU A 106 2.95 15.72 -2.78
C LEU A 106 4.45 15.94 -2.64
N ASP A 107 4.82 16.85 -1.75
CA ASP A 107 6.20 17.01 -1.30
C ASP A 107 6.72 15.71 -0.67
N GLU A 108 7.87 15.23 -1.16
CA GLU A 108 8.42 13.93 -0.76
C GLU A 108 8.71 13.89 0.75
N SER A 109 9.33 14.94 1.30
CA SER A 109 9.69 14.98 2.71
C SER A 109 8.46 14.89 3.63
N ASN A 110 7.42 15.68 3.34
CA ASN A 110 6.19 15.69 4.12
C ASN A 110 5.41 14.39 3.97
N ALA A 111 5.33 13.83 2.77
CA ALA A 111 4.62 12.59 2.52
C ALA A 111 5.33 11.39 3.17
N CYS A 112 6.66 11.31 3.09
CA CYS A 112 7.43 10.25 3.76
C CYS A 112 7.28 10.32 5.28
N LYS A 113 7.30 11.53 5.85
CA LYS A 113 7.05 11.71 7.29
C LYS A 113 5.65 11.21 7.69
N GLN A 114 4.62 11.53 6.90
CA GLN A 114 3.27 11.03 7.17
C GLN A 114 3.19 9.51 7.08
N ILE A 115 3.83 8.88 6.09
CA ILE A 115 3.89 7.42 5.95
C ILE A 115 4.58 6.78 7.17
N GLU A 116 5.66 7.37 7.65
CA GLU A 116 6.34 6.93 8.88
C GLU A 116 5.44 7.07 10.12
N GLU A 117 4.74 8.18 10.27
CA GLU A 117 3.77 8.39 11.35
C GLU A 117 2.63 7.35 11.29
N ASN A 118 2.13 7.03 10.09
CA ASN A 118 1.12 6.00 9.90
C ASN A 118 1.61 4.63 10.37
N PHE A 119 2.83 4.25 9.98
CA PHE A 119 3.47 3.01 10.44
C PHE A 119 3.59 2.97 11.96
N ASN A 120 4.13 4.02 12.56
CA ASN A 120 4.28 4.13 14.00
C ASN A 120 2.94 4.05 14.75
N SER A 121 1.87 4.58 14.18
CA SER A 121 0.52 4.53 14.79
C SER A 121 -0.04 3.12 14.91
N ILE A 122 0.46 2.17 14.10
CA ILE A 122 0.01 0.79 14.14
C ILE A 122 0.80 -0.04 15.16
N PHE A 123 2.11 0.18 15.23
CA PHE A 123 3.04 -0.68 15.98
C PHE A 123 3.47 -0.11 17.34
N ARG A 124 2.97 1.05 17.71
CA ARG A 124 3.29 1.69 18.99
C ARG A 124 2.07 1.95 19.85
#